data_8ff7245d5dc6b0004a6d4775bd10e990
#
_entry.id   8ff7245d5dc6b0004a6d4775bd10e990
#
_cell.length_a   1.000
_cell.length_b   1.000
_cell.length_c   1.000
_cell.angle_alpha   90.00
_cell.angle_beta   90.00
_cell.angle_gamma   90.00
#
_symmetry.space_group_name_H-M   'P 1'
#
loop_
_entity.id
_entity.type
_entity.pdbx_description
1 polymer ?
#
loop_
_entity_poly.entity_id
_entity_poly.type
_entity_poly.pdbx_seq_one_letter_code
_entity_poly.pdbx_strand_id
1 'polypeptide(L)'
;MPTDNRQTFSMRYDDNLTATLPSFVTHLECAFTGEQHAADQIHNLSRAGKPLLVRYDLDGVRKALSKDKLAARPADLWRYRELLPVRRPEDIVSLGEAMTPVVRMPRLGAKLGGGELLVKDEGRLPTGSFKARGLVMAVSMAKALGIRHMAMPTNGNAGAALAAYATRAGIKTT
;
A
#
# COMPACT_ATOMS: atom_id res chain seq x y z
N MET A 1 27.20 29.82 -15.82
CA MET A 1 26.35 29.52 -14.65
C MET A 1 25.43 28.38 -15.02
N PRO A 2 25.55 27.19 -14.45
CA PRO A 2 24.63 26.09 -14.78
C PRO A 2 23.35 26.29 -13.97
N THR A 3 22.23 26.36 -14.70
CA THR A 3 20.89 26.37 -14.14
C THR A 3 20.57 25.04 -13.47
N ASP A 4 20.35 25.06 -12.16
CA ASP A 4 19.91 23.93 -11.34
C ASP A 4 18.50 23.47 -11.78
N ASN A 5 18.45 22.47 -12.63
CA ASN A 5 17.19 21.88 -13.13
C ASN A 5 16.81 20.68 -12.25
N ARG A 6 16.67 20.89 -10.94
CA ARG A 6 16.01 19.94 -10.06
C ARG A 6 14.51 20.03 -10.27
N GLN A 7 14.01 19.34 -11.28
CA GLN A 7 12.59 18.97 -11.29
C GLN A 7 12.33 18.06 -10.10
N THR A 8 11.97 18.64 -8.97
CA THR A 8 11.34 17.94 -7.87
C THR A 8 10.04 17.36 -8.40
N PHE A 9 9.98 16.04 -8.52
CA PHE A 9 8.77 15.28 -8.78
C PHE A 9 7.86 15.41 -7.55
N SER A 10 7.19 16.58 -7.43
CA SER A 10 6.19 16.82 -6.41
C SER A 10 4.94 16.07 -6.83
N MET A 11 4.68 14.93 -6.21
CA MET A 11 3.32 14.38 -6.20
C MET A 11 2.42 15.43 -5.55
N ARG A 12 1.56 16.05 -6.32
CA ARG A 12 0.52 16.95 -5.82
C ARG A 12 -0.55 16.10 -5.12
N TYR A 13 -0.31 15.75 -3.89
CA TYR A 13 -1.37 15.51 -2.93
C TYR A 13 -1.71 16.90 -2.37
N ASP A 14 -2.99 17.29 -2.45
CA ASP A 14 -3.52 18.59 -2.06
C ASP A 14 -2.61 19.38 -1.11
N ASP A 15 -2.23 20.60 -1.47
CA ASP A 15 -1.26 21.47 -0.78
C ASP A 15 -1.63 21.83 0.68
N ASN A 16 -2.56 21.11 1.29
CA ASN A 16 -2.97 21.26 2.67
C ASN A 16 -2.30 20.19 3.54
N LEU A 17 -0.98 20.34 3.74
CA LEU A 17 -0.12 19.44 4.54
C LEU A 17 -0.59 19.23 6.01
N THR A 18 -1.65 19.91 6.44
CA THR A 18 -2.22 19.77 7.80
C THR A 18 -3.46 18.86 7.85
N ALA A 19 -3.98 18.43 6.70
CA ALA A 19 -5.18 17.61 6.66
C ALA A 19 -4.88 16.14 6.94
N THR A 20 -5.52 15.58 7.96
CA THR A 20 -5.51 14.14 8.22
C THR A 20 -6.21 13.40 7.07
N LEU A 21 -5.56 12.39 6.51
CA LEU A 21 -6.16 11.52 5.51
C LEU A 21 -7.31 10.71 6.11
N PRO A 22 -8.44 10.60 5.42
CA PRO A 22 -9.53 9.74 5.88
C PRO A 22 -9.06 8.28 5.85
N SER A 23 -9.25 7.57 6.95
CA SER A 23 -9.04 6.13 7.06
C SER A 23 -10.20 5.54 7.85
N PHE A 24 -10.84 4.53 7.30
CA PHE A 24 -11.93 3.80 7.95
C PHE A 24 -11.46 2.47 8.55
N VAL A 25 -10.16 2.30 8.77
CA VAL A 25 -9.64 1.22 9.60
C VAL A 25 -10.07 1.47 11.04
N THR A 26 -10.76 0.50 11.64
CA THR A 26 -11.28 0.59 13.02
C THR A 26 -10.34 -0.05 14.03
N HIS A 27 -9.96 -1.31 13.81
CA HIS A 27 -9.12 -2.09 14.71
C HIS A 27 -8.48 -3.27 13.98
N LEU A 28 -7.58 -3.96 14.65
CA LEU A 28 -7.08 -5.27 14.24
C LEU A 28 -7.78 -6.35 15.08
N GLU A 29 -8.08 -7.49 14.48
CA GLU A 29 -8.80 -8.59 15.12
C GLU A 29 -8.04 -9.90 14.95
N CYS A 30 -7.87 -10.64 16.03
CA CYS A 30 -7.29 -11.97 15.97
C CYS A 30 -8.13 -12.90 15.09
N ALA A 31 -7.52 -13.50 14.07
CA ALA A 31 -8.21 -14.40 13.13
C ALA A 31 -8.81 -15.65 13.80
N PHE A 32 -8.38 -16.01 15.02
CA PHE A 32 -8.80 -17.21 15.73
C PHE A 32 -9.72 -16.94 16.91
N THR A 33 -9.40 -15.92 17.74
CA THR A 33 -10.14 -15.65 18.99
C THR A 33 -11.13 -14.51 18.86
N GLY A 34 -11.05 -13.66 17.83
CA GLY A 34 -11.82 -12.43 17.72
C GLY A 34 -11.34 -11.31 18.65
N GLU A 35 -10.23 -11.49 19.39
CA GLU A 35 -9.68 -10.46 20.27
C GLU A 35 -9.28 -9.22 19.43
N GLN A 36 -9.71 -8.03 19.89
CA GLN A 36 -9.45 -6.76 19.23
C GLN A 36 -8.19 -6.10 19.75
N HIS A 37 -7.46 -5.44 18.84
CA HIS A 37 -6.23 -4.71 19.10
C HIS A 37 -6.28 -3.34 18.43
N ALA A 38 -5.65 -2.33 19.01
CA ALA A 38 -5.55 -0.99 18.44
C ALA A 38 -4.77 -1.02 17.12
N ALA A 39 -5.30 -0.34 16.07
CA ALA A 39 -4.67 -0.34 14.74
C ALA A 39 -3.48 0.63 14.63
N ASP A 40 -3.31 1.54 15.57
CA ASP A 40 -2.25 2.56 15.64
C ASP A 40 -1.07 2.17 16.53
N GLN A 41 -0.98 0.90 16.90
CA GLN A 41 0.09 0.33 17.71
C GLN A 41 0.83 -0.77 16.96
N ILE A 42 2.06 -1.05 17.41
CA ILE A 42 2.88 -2.11 16.83
C ILE A 42 2.37 -3.45 17.35
N HIS A 43 1.95 -4.30 16.43
CA HIS A 43 1.60 -5.69 16.70
C HIS A 43 2.34 -6.61 15.73
N ASN A 44 2.73 -7.79 16.20
CA ASN A 44 3.25 -8.86 15.34
C ASN A 44 2.14 -9.91 15.12
N LEU A 45 1.81 -10.64 16.17
CA LEU A 45 0.74 -11.64 16.21
C LEU A 45 -0.21 -11.32 17.37
N SER A 46 -1.40 -11.91 17.37
CA SER A 46 -2.29 -11.90 18.54
C SER A 46 -1.67 -12.64 19.73
N ARG A 47 -2.26 -12.51 20.91
CA ARG A 47 -1.85 -13.29 22.10
C ARG A 47 -1.96 -14.80 21.89
N ALA A 48 -2.84 -15.25 21.00
CA ALA A 48 -2.96 -16.64 20.59
C ALA A 48 -1.93 -17.08 19.50
N GLY A 49 -0.95 -16.24 19.17
CA GLY A 49 0.04 -16.51 18.12
C GLY A 49 -0.55 -16.59 16.70
N LYS A 50 -1.67 -15.93 16.45
CA LYS A 50 -2.38 -15.96 15.15
C LYS A 50 -2.31 -14.62 14.44
N PRO A 51 -2.47 -14.60 13.09
CA PRO A 51 -2.52 -13.37 12.31
C PRO A 51 -3.63 -12.44 12.78
N LEU A 52 -3.39 -11.14 12.58
CA LEU A 52 -4.35 -10.08 12.82
C LEU A 52 -5.00 -9.66 11.51
N LEU A 53 -6.33 -9.61 11.49
CA LEU A 53 -7.14 -9.14 10.38
C LEU A 53 -7.47 -7.66 10.57
N VAL A 54 -7.31 -6.86 9.53
CA VAL A 54 -7.70 -5.45 9.55
C VAL A 54 -9.22 -5.36 9.42
N ARG A 55 -9.86 -4.61 10.32
CA ARG A 55 -11.32 -4.35 10.31
C ARG A 55 -11.62 -2.92 9.91
N TYR A 56 -12.75 -2.75 9.23
CA TYR A 56 -13.14 -1.49 8.59
C TYR A 56 -14.58 -1.11 8.91
N ASP A 57 -14.85 0.19 9.01
CA ASP A 57 -16.19 0.74 8.86
C ASP A 57 -16.55 0.85 7.36
N LEU A 58 -17.05 -0.25 6.79
CA LEU A 58 -17.40 -0.29 5.36
C LEU A 58 -18.60 0.58 5.00
N ASP A 59 -19.49 0.87 5.94
CA ASP A 59 -20.62 1.77 5.72
C ASP A 59 -20.14 3.23 5.65
N GLY A 60 -19.18 3.59 6.48
CA GLY A 60 -18.48 4.87 6.38
C GLY A 60 -17.75 5.02 5.05
N VAL A 61 -17.03 3.98 4.61
CA VAL A 61 -16.38 3.97 3.27
C VAL A 61 -17.39 4.18 2.16
N ARG A 62 -18.53 3.46 2.19
CA ARG A 62 -19.60 3.57 1.18
C ARG A 62 -20.18 4.98 1.08
N LYS A 63 -20.30 5.67 2.20
CA LYS A 63 -20.79 7.06 2.26
C LYS A 63 -19.73 8.06 1.78
N ALA A 64 -18.46 7.82 2.07
CA ALA A 64 -17.36 8.75 1.78
C ALA A 64 -16.85 8.65 0.34
N LEU A 65 -16.90 7.45 -0.27
CA LEU A 65 -16.24 7.10 -1.53
C LEU A 65 -17.26 6.78 -2.62
N SER A 66 -17.07 7.37 -3.82
CA SER A 66 -17.82 7.05 -5.03
C SER A 66 -16.89 6.69 -6.17
N LYS A 67 -17.43 6.09 -7.24
CA LYS A 67 -16.66 5.79 -8.46
C LYS A 67 -16.10 7.06 -9.09
N ASP A 68 -16.87 8.15 -9.10
CA ASP A 68 -16.44 9.43 -9.68
C ASP A 68 -15.28 10.05 -8.89
N LYS A 69 -15.36 10.01 -7.54
CA LYS A 69 -14.24 10.43 -6.67
C LYS A 69 -12.97 9.61 -6.95
N LEU A 70 -13.11 8.29 -7.14
CA LEU A 70 -11.96 7.44 -7.48
C LEU A 70 -11.42 7.77 -8.87
N ALA A 71 -12.27 8.00 -9.85
CA ALA A 71 -11.86 8.33 -11.21
C ALA A 71 -11.08 9.65 -11.31
N ALA A 72 -11.42 10.62 -10.47
CA ALA A 72 -10.75 11.93 -10.40
C ALA A 72 -9.37 11.90 -9.72
N ARG A 73 -9.02 10.82 -9.03
CA ARG A 73 -7.73 10.69 -8.30
C ARG A 73 -6.62 10.15 -9.17
N PRO A 74 -5.35 10.46 -8.86
CA PRO A 74 -4.19 9.82 -9.48
C PRO A 74 -4.30 8.30 -9.49
N ALA A 75 -3.75 7.66 -10.53
CA ALA A 75 -3.82 6.22 -10.73
C ALA A 75 -2.73 5.48 -9.93
N ASP A 76 -2.69 5.68 -8.63
CA ASP A 76 -1.75 5.06 -7.69
C ASP A 76 -2.46 4.31 -6.54
N LEU A 77 -1.71 3.72 -5.62
CA LEU A 77 -2.26 3.01 -4.47
C LEU A 77 -3.06 3.93 -3.54
N TRP A 78 -2.62 5.17 -3.37
CA TRP A 78 -3.17 6.13 -2.41
C TRP A 78 -4.52 6.71 -2.82
N ARG A 79 -4.98 6.40 -4.03
CA ARG A 79 -6.36 6.70 -4.45
C ARG A 79 -7.42 6.03 -3.57
N TYR A 80 -7.04 4.94 -2.88
CA TYR A 80 -7.90 4.15 -1.99
C TYR A 80 -7.66 4.50 -0.51
N ARG A 81 -7.22 5.70 -0.21
CA ARG A 81 -6.79 6.14 1.13
C ARG A 81 -7.80 5.86 2.25
N GLU A 82 -9.09 5.83 1.95
CA GLU A 82 -10.14 5.46 2.90
C GLU A 82 -10.01 4.03 3.45
N LEU A 83 -9.42 3.15 2.68
CA LEU A 83 -9.15 1.74 3.04
C LEU A 83 -7.71 1.52 3.53
N LEU A 84 -6.89 2.57 3.58
CA LEU A 84 -5.50 2.46 3.97
C LEU A 84 -5.29 3.00 5.40
N PRO A 85 -4.37 2.43 6.19
CA PRO A 85 -4.18 2.79 7.59
C PRO A 85 -3.42 4.10 7.81
N VAL A 86 -2.68 4.60 6.82
CA VAL A 86 -1.87 5.81 6.92
C VAL A 86 -2.76 7.03 6.99
N ARG A 87 -2.60 7.85 8.04
CA ARG A 87 -3.46 9.00 8.32
C ARG A 87 -2.83 10.36 8.01
N ARG A 88 -1.49 10.42 7.88
CA ARG A 88 -0.78 11.68 7.61
C ARG A 88 -0.10 11.61 6.24
N PRO A 89 -0.27 12.62 5.38
CA PRO A 89 0.38 12.66 4.06
C PRO A 89 1.89 12.51 4.12
N GLU A 90 2.54 13.07 5.14
CA GLU A 90 3.99 13.01 5.33
C GLU A 90 4.51 11.58 5.61
N ASP A 91 3.65 10.67 6.07
CA ASP A 91 4.01 9.27 6.31
C ASP A 91 3.92 8.40 5.07
N ILE A 92 3.33 8.93 4.00
CA ILE A 92 3.26 8.23 2.72
C ILE A 92 4.67 8.04 2.16
N VAL A 93 5.01 6.78 1.90
CA VAL A 93 6.22 6.39 1.17
C VAL A 93 5.77 5.83 -0.18
N SER A 94 6.33 6.31 -1.29
CA SER A 94 5.97 5.83 -2.62
C SER A 94 7.18 5.83 -3.55
N LEU A 95 7.19 4.87 -4.45
CA LEU A 95 8.10 4.76 -5.59
C LEU A 95 7.32 4.85 -6.92
N GLY A 96 6.06 5.33 -6.88
CA GLY A 96 5.22 5.46 -8.06
C GLY A 96 4.41 4.19 -8.37
N GLU A 97 3.88 3.51 -7.35
CA GLU A 97 2.98 2.36 -7.51
C GLU A 97 1.72 2.78 -8.27
N ALA A 98 1.75 2.59 -9.58
CA ALA A 98 0.63 2.92 -10.46
C ALA A 98 -0.33 1.73 -10.64
N MET A 99 -1.41 1.99 -11.38
CA MET A 99 -2.29 0.93 -11.88
C MET A 99 -1.51 0.08 -12.89
N THR A 100 -1.44 -1.22 -12.63
CA THR A 100 -0.80 -2.16 -13.53
C THR A 100 -1.72 -2.55 -14.69
N PRO A 101 -1.19 -2.85 -15.87
CA PRO A 101 -1.99 -3.20 -17.04
C PRO A 101 -2.74 -4.52 -16.85
N VAL A 102 -3.89 -4.61 -17.52
CA VAL A 102 -4.63 -5.86 -17.70
C VAL A 102 -4.44 -6.31 -19.14
N VAL A 103 -3.78 -7.45 -19.31
CA VAL A 103 -3.40 -8.00 -20.61
C VAL A 103 -4.37 -9.13 -21.00
N ARG A 104 -4.91 -9.07 -22.21
CA ARG A 104 -5.74 -10.15 -22.77
C ARG A 104 -4.87 -11.31 -23.25
N MET A 105 -5.26 -12.53 -22.90
CA MET A 105 -4.53 -13.77 -23.24
C MET A 105 -5.39 -14.70 -24.11
N PRO A 106 -5.74 -14.32 -25.36
CA PRO A 106 -6.72 -15.04 -26.15
C PRO A 106 -6.29 -16.47 -26.50
N ARG A 107 -5.00 -16.70 -26.78
CA ARG A 107 -4.47 -18.03 -27.09
C ARG A 107 -4.59 -18.98 -25.91
N LEU A 108 -4.30 -18.49 -24.70
CA LEU A 108 -4.38 -19.29 -23.48
C LEU A 108 -5.84 -19.50 -23.08
N GLY A 109 -6.69 -18.49 -23.20
CA GLY A 109 -8.13 -18.60 -22.96
C GLY A 109 -8.77 -19.67 -23.84
N ALA A 110 -8.46 -19.71 -25.14
CA ALA A 110 -8.94 -20.74 -26.04
C ALA A 110 -8.50 -22.15 -25.62
N LYS A 111 -7.27 -22.34 -25.15
CA LYS A 111 -6.76 -23.63 -24.65
C LYS A 111 -7.41 -24.09 -23.35
N LEU A 112 -7.92 -23.17 -22.54
CA LEU A 112 -8.56 -23.46 -21.25
C LEU A 112 -10.08 -23.61 -21.34
N GLY A 113 -10.63 -23.89 -22.52
CA GLY A 113 -12.07 -24.18 -22.71
C GLY A 113 -12.88 -22.96 -23.17
N GLY A 114 -12.24 -21.90 -23.62
CA GLY A 114 -12.88 -20.70 -24.13
C GLY A 114 -13.18 -19.65 -23.04
N GLY A 115 -13.54 -18.45 -23.49
CA GLY A 115 -13.79 -17.32 -22.61
C GLY A 115 -12.64 -16.29 -22.62
N GLU A 116 -12.90 -15.15 -22.03
CA GLU A 116 -11.92 -14.07 -21.94
C GLU A 116 -10.99 -14.31 -20.74
N LEU A 117 -9.72 -14.59 -20.99
CA LEU A 117 -8.69 -14.67 -19.96
C LEU A 117 -7.93 -13.33 -19.89
N LEU A 118 -7.95 -12.72 -18.71
CA LEU A 118 -7.27 -11.47 -18.41
C LEU A 118 -6.15 -11.72 -17.38
N VAL A 119 -4.98 -11.16 -17.63
CA VAL A 119 -3.83 -11.21 -16.70
C VAL A 119 -3.53 -9.79 -16.24
N LYS A 120 -3.60 -9.57 -14.93
CA LYS A 120 -3.12 -8.34 -14.31
C LYS A 120 -1.61 -8.44 -14.07
N ASP A 121 -0.82 -7.66 -14.83
CA ASP A 121 0.64 -7.74 -14.82
C ASP A 121 1.25 -6.94 -13.66
N GLU A 122 1.34 -7.53 -12.49
CA GLU A 122 1.95 -6.93 -11.30
C GLU A 122 3.50 -6.89 -11.36
N GLY A 123 4.12 -7.48 -12.38
CA GLY A 123 5.54 -7.33 -12.66
C GLY A 123 5.95 -5.92 -13.08
N ARG A 124 4.97 -5.05 -13.41
CA ARG A 124 5.20 -3.64 -13.75
C ARG A 124 5.30 -2.72 -12.54
N LEU A 125 5.07 -3.23 -11.34
CA LEU A 125 5.26 -2.44 -10.12
C LEU A 125 6.73 -2.14 -9.85
N PRO A 126 7.03 -1.09 -9.07
CA PRO A 126 8.37 -0.87 -8.54
C PRO A 126 8.92 -2.14 -7.90
N THR A 127 10.21 -2.42 -8.11
CA THR A 127 10.89 -3.68 -7.71
C THR A 127 10.44 -4.95 -8.44
N GLY A 128 9.68 -4.82 -9.54
CA GLY A 128 9.38 -5.90 -10.47
C GLY A 128 8.45 -6.99 -9.94
N SER A 129 7.69 -6.73 -8.87
CA SER A 129 6.78 -7.72 -8.30
C SER A 129 5.63 -7.12 -7.48
N PHE A 130 4.55 -7.91 -7.29
CA PHE A 130 3.41 -7.53 -6.46
C PHE A 130 3.78 -7.24 -4.98
N LYS A 131 4.95 -7.65 -4.51
CA LYS A 131 5.42 -7.38 -3.15
C LYS A 131 5.52 -5.88 -2.85
N ALA A 132 5.71 -5.04 -3.87
CA ALA A 132 5.67 -3.60 -3.75
C ALA A 132 4.39 -3.11 -3.03
N ARG A 133 3.21 -3.66 -3.32
CA ARG A 133 1.94 -3.23 -2.71
C ARG A 133 1.88 -3.44 -1.21
N GLY A 134 2.38 -4.58 -0.72
CA GLY A 134 2.43 -4.84 0.72
C GLY A 134 3.52 -4.02 1.41
N LEU A 135 4.68 -3.91 0.76
CA LEU A 135 5.85 -3.25 1.38
C LEU A 135 5.72 -1.72 1.40
N VAL A 136 5.09 -1.11 0.40
CA VAL A 136 4.79 0.33 0.46
C VAL A 136 3.92 0.65 1.67
N MET A 137 2.93 -0.19 1.96
CA MET A 137 2.05 -0.01 3.11
C MET A 137 2.77 -0.28 4.43
N ALA A 138 3.51 -1.39 4.53
CA ALA A 138 4.26 -1.74 5.72
C ALA A 138 5.30 -0.67 6.09
N VAL A 139 6.03 -0.14 5.11
CA VAL A 139 7.04 0.90 5.34
C VAL A 139 6.41 2.25 5.68
N SER A 140 5.29 2.62 5.03
CA SER A 140 4.56 3.84 5.38
C SER A 140 4.02 3.78 6.81
N MET A 141 3.47 2.64 7.23
CA MET A 141 3.05 2.45 8.62
C MET A 141 4.23 2.41 9.59
N ALA A 142 5.35 1.79 9.22
CA ALA A 142 6.56 1.81 10.04
C ALA A 142 7.04 3.25 10.28
N LYS A 143 7.01 4.10 9.24
CA LYS A 143 7.33 5.53 9.34
C LYS A 143 6.34 6.24 10.27
N ALA A 144 5.03 6.02 10.08
CA ALA A 144 3.98 6.61 10.92
C ALA A 144 4.14 6.23 12.41
N LEU A 145 4.58 5.01 12.69
CA LEU A 145 4.81 4.48 14.04
C LEU A 145 6.21 4.79 14.58
N GLY A 146 7.03 5.56 13.87
CA GLY A 146 8.37 5.96 14.32
C GLY A 146 9.41 4.85 14.31
N ILE A 147 9.19 3.76 13.58
CA ILE A 147 10.14 2.64 13.46
C ILE A 147 11.35 3.09 12.65
N ARG A 148 12.55 2.82 13.16
CA ARG A 148 13.81 3.22 12.53
C ARG A 148 14.61 2.06 11.92
N HIS A 149 14.24 0.83 12.23
CA HIS A 149 14.90 -0.37 11.73
C HIS A 149 13.89 -1.48 11.51
N MET A 150 13.91 -2.08 10.32
CA MET A 150 13.07 -3.21 9.95
C MET A 150 13.94 -4.40 9.54
N ALA A 151 13.56 -5.59 9.98
CA ALA A 151 14.21 -6.85 9.59
C ALA A 151 13.16 -7.79 8.98
N MET A 152 13.53 -8.51 7.92
CA MET A 152 12.62 -9.43 7.25
C MET A 152 13.37 -10.63 6.65
N PRO A 153 13.02 -11.86 7.05
CA PRO A 153 13.43 -13.05 6.31
C PRO A 153 12.74 -13.08 4.95
N THR A 154 13.49 -13.38 3.88
CA THR A 154 12.94 -13.27 2.52
C THR A 154 13.59 -14.25 1.55
N ASN A 155 12.82 -14.69 0.54
CA ASN A 155 13.31 -15.46 -0.61
C ASN A 155 13.70 -14.56 -1.81
N GLY A 156 13.72 -13.23 -1.65
CA GLY A 156 14.10 -12.28 -2.68
C GLY A 156 13.15 -11.09 -2.82
N ASN A 157 12.03 -11.24 -3.51
CA ASN A 157 11.15 -10.13 -3.90
C ASN A 157 10.63 -9.28 -2.72
N ALA A 158 10.34 -9.90 -1.58
CA ALA A 158 9.88 -9.15 -0.40
C ALA A 158 11.03 -8.31 0.19
N GLY A 159 12.23 -8.88 0.31
CA GLY A 159 13.42 -8.14 0.76
C GLY A 159 13.83 -7.04 -0.21
N ALA A 160 13.79 -7.29 -1.52
CA ALA A 160 14.07 -6.27 -2.53
C ALA A 160 13.09 -5.09 -2.42
N ALA A 161 11.79 -5.37 -2.23
CA ALA A 161 10.79 -4.33 -2.02
C ALA A 161 11.02 -3.61 -0.68
N LEU A 162 11.26 -4.34 0.42
CA LEU A 162 11.56 -3.71 1.70
C LEU A 162 12.76 -2.76 1.59
N ALA A 163 13.87 -3.22 1.01
CA ALA A 163 15.08 -2.41 0.86
C ALA A 163 14.80 -1.11 0.09
N ALA A 164 14.07 -1.19 -1.02
CA ALA A 164 13.75 -0.02 -1.83
C ALA A 164 12.87 1.00 -1.10
N TYR A 165 11.75 0.56 -0.50
CA TYR A 165 10.82 1.45 0.20
C TYR A 165 11.39 1.98 1.50
N ALA A 166 12.08 1.16 2.28
CA ALA A 166 12.71 1.58 3.54
C ALA A 166 13.84 2.59 3.29
N THR A 167 14.65 2.41 2.24
CA THR A 167 15.64 3.42 1.82
C THR A 167 14.96 4.75 1.50
N ARG A 168 13.85 4.72 0.75
CA ARG A 168 13.06 5.92 0.46
C ARG A 168 12.53 6.60 1.70
N ALA A 169 12.21 5.83 2.75
CA ALA A 169 11.70 6.32 4.03
C ALA A 169 12.81 6.74 5.02
N GLY A 170 14.07 6.49 4.73
CA GLY A 170 15.18 6.67 5.68
C GLY A 170 15.18 5.66 6.82
N ILE A 171 14.58 4.48 6.63
CA ILE A 171 14.51 3.40 7.60
C ILE A 171 15.60 2.36 7.30
N LYS A 172 16.39 2.00 8.32
CA LYS A 172 17.41 0.96 8.20
C LYS A 172 16.77 -0.41 8.00
N THR A 173 17.39 -1.28 7.18
CA THR A 173 16.92 -2.66 6.95
C THR A 173 18.02 -3.68 7.17
N THR A 174 17.61 -4.88 7.57
CA THR A 174 18.46 -6.09 7.70
C THR A 174 17.72 -7.29 7.15
#